data_245f75e76777c6c2f93956e38bc24695
#
_entry.id   245f75e76777c6c2f93956e38bc24695
#
_cell.length_a   1.000
_cell.length_b   1.000
_cell.length_c   1.000
_cell.angle_alpha   90.00
_cell.angle_beta   90.00
_cell.angle_gamma   90.00
#
_symmetry.space_group_name_H-M   'P 1'
#
loop_
_entity.id
_entity.type
_entity.pdbx_description
1 polymer ?
#
loop_
_entity_poly.entity_id
_entity_poly.type
_entity_poly.pdbx_seq_one_letter_code
_entity_poly.pdbx_strand_id
1 'polypeptide(L)'
;MGKVFDHIREEDAAFIARQPLFFVATAPLDADGHVNLSPKGMDALRVLSADEVAYVDMTGSGNETSAHLLENGRVTFMFCAFNGAPNILRLFGTGRTILPGDADWSAYADRLPTLPGTRQIIVASIDRVQTSCGFAVPYMDYVKPRETLCDWAEKKGEDALVTYRHEKNVRSIDDLPTPIGEALAQEG
;
A
#
# COMPACT_ATOMS: atom_id res chain seq x y z
N MET A 1 20.51 -16.40 -8.61
CA MET A 1 20.90 -15.69 -7.36
C MET A 1 20.22 -14.32 -7.35
N GLY A 2 19.73 -13.89 -6.19
CA GLY A 2 19.12 -12.58 -6.07
C GLY A 2 20.12 -11.46 -6.33
N LYS A 3 19.64 -10.37 -6.94
CA LYS A 3 20.42 -9.15 -7.19
C LYS A 3 19.85 -8.02 -6.34
N VAL A 4 20.70 -7.07 -5.99
CA VAL A 4 20.33 -5.87 -5.22
C VAL A 4 20.71 -4.64 -6.03
N PHE A 5 19.83 -3.65 -6.03
CA PHE A 5 19.99 -2.36 -6.70
C PHE A 5 19.54 -1.25 -5.74
N ASP A 6 20.02 -0.05 -5.95
CA ASP A 6 19.70 1.15 -5.18
C ASP A 6 18.51 1.95 -5.76
N HIS A 7 17.94 1.50 -6.89
CA HIS A 7 16.82 2.15 -7.55
C HIS A 7 15.95 1.14 -8.33
N ILE A 8 14.73 1.56 -8.68
CA ILE A 8 13.80 0.80 -9.54
C ILE A 8 14.23 1.01 -10.99
N ARG A 9 14.67 -0.06 -11.64
CA ARG A 9 15.06 -0.02 -13.06
C ARG A 9 13.82 -0.09 -13.96
N GLU A 10 13.94 0.27 -15.21
CA GLU A 10 12.84 0.18 -16.19
C GLU A 10 12.24 -1.23 -16.27
N GLU A 11 13.07 -2.27 -16.22
CA GLU A 11 12.62 -3.66 -16.24
C GLU A 11 11.84 -4.05 -14.97
N ASP A 12 12.20 -3.49 -13.80
CA ASP A 12 11.50 -3.69 -12.54
C ASP A 12 10.14 -2.98 -12.57
N ALA A 13 10.08 -1.74 -13.05
CA ALA A 13 8.82 -0.99 -13.23
C ALA A 13 7.88 -1.72 -14.21
N ALA A 14 8.42 -2.23 -15.32
CA ALA A 14 7.66 -3.04 -16.28
C ALA A 14 7.19 -4.38 -15.68
N PHE A 15 7.95 -4.98 -14.76
CA PHE A 15 7.53 -6.18 -14.03
C PHE A 15 6.41 -5.85 -13.05
N ILE A 16 6.54 -4.78 -12.26
CA ILE A 16 5.52 -4.30 -11.30
C ILE A 16 4.19 -4.06 -12.00
N ALA A 17 4.20 -3.34 -13.12
CA ALA A 17 2.99 -2.97 -13.87
C ALA A 17 2.19 -4.18 -14.40
N ARG A 18 2.80 -5.35 -14.50
CA ARG A 18 2.13 -6.58 -14.93
C ARG A 18 1.54 -7.41 -13.78
N GLN A 19 1.84 -7.06 -12.52
CA GLN A 19 1.36 -7.85 -11.39
C GLN A 19 -0.03 -7.36 -10.95
N PRO A 20 -1.05 -8.24 -10.97
CA PRO A 20 -2.40 -7.89 -10.52
C PRO A 20 -2.52 -7.77 -9.00
N LEU A 21 -1.48 -8.18 -8.28
CA LEU A 21 -1.42 -8.26 -6.83
C LEU A 21 -0.02 -7.87 -6.35
N PHE A 22 0.04 -7.07 -5.30
CA PHE A 22 1.26 -6.84 -4.52
C PHE A 22 0.98 -6.96 -3.02
N PHE A 23 2.03 -7.14 -2.25
CA PHE A 23 1.97 -7.21 -0.80
C PHE A 23 2.67 -6.00 -0.20
N VAL A 24 2.11 -5.47 0.89
CA VAL A 24 2.71 -4.41 1.70
C VAL A 24 2.97 -4.97 3.08
N ALA A 25 4.21 -4.91 3.53
CA ALA A 25 4.62 -5.32 4.86
C ALA A 25 5.13 -4.11 5.64
N THR A 26 4.69 -3.97 6.88
CA THR A 26 5.14 -2.97 7.85
C THR A 26 5.18 -3.60 9.24
N ALA A 27 5.92 -3.01 10.17
CA ALA A 27 6.00 -3.51 11.53
C ALA A 27 6.11 -2.33 12.49
N PRO A 28 5.56 -2.43 13.71
CA PRO A 28 5.77 -1.45 14.76
C PRO A 28 7.22 -1.50 15.28
N LEU A 29 7.60 -0.55 16.11
CA LEU A 29 8.90 -0.57 16.83
C LEU A 29 8.87 -1.50 18.03
N ASP A 30 7.71 -1.67 18.65
CA ASP A 30 7.54 -2.56 19.80
C ASP A 30 7.77 -4.01 19.37
N ALA A 31 8.63 -4.72 20.11
CA ALA A 31 8.96 -6.12 19.86
C ALA A 31 7.77 -7.08 20.07
N ASP A 32 6.81 -6.69 20.92
CA ASP A 32 5.60 -7.46 21.19
C ASP A 32 4.44 -7.09 20.25
N GLY A 33 4.63 -6.08 19.38
CA GLY A 33 3.64 -5.64 18.39
C GLY A 33 3.54 -6.56 17.18
N HIS A 34 2.44 -6.44 16.44
CA HIS A 34 2.11 -7.34 15.34
C HIS A 34 2.61 -6.83 13.99
N VAL A 35 3.34 -7.70 13.26
CA VAL A 35 3.75 -7.42 11.88
C VAL A 35 2.52 -7.42 10.97
N ASN A 36 2.35 -6.35 10.20
CA ASN A 36 1.32 -6.26 9.18
C ASN A 36 1.83 -6.80 7.84
N LEU A 37 1.01 -7.62 7.18
CA LEU A 37 1.20 -8.05 5.80
C LEU A 37 -0.14 -8.01 5.07
N SER A 38 -0.29 -7.05 4.16
CA SER A 38 -1.56 -6.81 3.45
C SER A 38 -1.43 -7.06 1.95
N PRO A 39 -2.28 -7.91 1.34
CA PRO A 39 -2.40 -8.02 -0.11
C PRO A 39 -3.16 -6.81 -0.66
N LYS A 40 -2.70 -6.27 -1.78
CA LYS A 40 -3.31 -5.13 -2.48
C LYS A 40 -3.43 -5.46 -3.96
N GLY A 41 -4.59 -5.18 -4.53
CA GLY A 41 -4.89 -5.37 -5.94
C GLY A 41 -5.46 -4.11 -6.58
N MET A 42 -6.38 -4.28 -7.55
CA MET A 42 -7.17 -3.22 -8.19
C MET A 42 -6.32 -2.19 -8.97
N ASP A 43 -5.15 -2.61 -9.42
CA ASP A 43 -4.21 -1.73 -10.13
C ASP A 43 -3.88 -0.43 -9.35
N ALA A 44 -3.86 -0.53 -8.01
CA ALA A 44 -3.80 0.62 -7.12
C ALA A 44 -2.43 1.32 -7.08
N LEU A 45 -1.34 0.66 -7.52
CA LEU A 45 0.04 1.14 -7.36
C LEU A 45 0.60 1.73 -8.67
N ARG A 46 1.42 2.77 -8.53
CA ARG A 46 2.25 3.34 -9.61
C ARG A 46 3.71 3.50 -9.16
N VAL A 47 4.62 3.18 -10.06
CA VAL A 47 6.02 3.62 -9.98
C VAL A 47 6.05 5.05 -10.51
N LEU A 48 6.41 5.99 -9.66
CA LEU A 48 6.38 7.42 -9.97
C LEU A 48 7.74 7.94 -10.46
N SER A 49 8.82 7.33 -9.99
CA SER A 49 10.20 7.60 -10.42
C SER A 49 11.08 6.36 -10.18
N ALA A 50 12.38 6.48 -10.39
CA ALA A 50 13.34 5.41 -10.10
C ALA A 50 13.45 5.07 -8.60
N ASP A 51 12.98 5.95 -7.72
CA ASP A 51 13.10 5.86 -6.27
C ASP A 51 11.79 6.12 -5.52
N GLU A 52 10.66 6.21 -6.25
CA GLU A 52 9.37 6.50 -5.62
C GLU A 52 8.24 5.63 -6.16
N VAL A 53 7.45 5.09 -5.26
CA VAL A 53 6.18 4.41 -5.57
C VAL A 53 5.06 5.01 -4.73
N ALA A 54 3.84 4.99 -5.26
CA ALA A 54 2.65 5.34 -4.50
C ALA A 54 1.50 4.40 -4.82
N TYR A 55 0.58 4.23 -3.86
CA TYR A 55 -0.66 3.52 -4.11
C TYR A 55 -1.85 4.14 -3.38
N VAL A 56 -3.02 3.96 -4.00
CA VAL A 56 -4.30 4.30 -3.40
C VAL A 56 -4.67 3.25 -2.36
N ASP A 57 -4.89 3.68 -1.11
CA ASP A 57 -5.33 2.80 -0.05
C ASP A 57 -6.82 3.03 0.24
N MET A 58 -7.60 1.96 0.03
CA MET A 58 -9.04 1.98 0.16
C MET A 58 -9.48 1.74 1.60
N THR A 59 -10.66 2.25 1.95
CA THR A 59 -11.28 2.00 3.25
C THR A 59 -11.46 0.51 3.50
N GLY A 60 -10.89 0.02 4.58
CA GLY A 60 -10.94 -1.37 5.03
C GLY A 60 -11.08 -1.47 6.55
N SER A 61 -11.08 -2.69 7.10
CA SER A 61 -11.30 -2.95 8.52
C SER A 61 -10.13 -2.54 9.43
N GLY A 62 -8.92 -2.45 8.89
CA GLY A 62 -7.72 -2.06 9.62
C GLY A 62 -6.97 -0.90 8.95
N ASN A 63 -6.02 -0.29 9.66
CA ASN A 63 -5.17 0.79 9.15
C ASN A 63 -3.70 0.64 9.64
N GLU A 64 -3.24 -0.60 9.77
CA GLU A 64 -1.93 -0.97 10.34
C GLU A 64 -0.78 -0.33 9.58
N THR A 65 -0.80 -0.40 8.23
CA THR A 65 0.24 0.21 7.40
C THR A 65 0.43 1.69 7.75
N SER A 66 -0.66 2.44 7.81
CA SER A 66 -0.63 3.89 8.08
C SER A 66 -0.11 4.20 9.49
N ALA A 67 -0.51 3.40 10.51
CA ALA A 67 -0.02 3.55 11.87
C ALA A 67 1.49 3.28 11.98
N HIS A 68 1.98 2.19 11.38
CA HIS A 68 3.42 1.87 11.39
C HIS A 68 4.24 2.89 10.61
N LEU A 69 3.71 3.43 9.51
CA LEU A 69 4.37 4.50 8.76
C LEU A 69 4.46 5.78 9.56
N LEU A 70 3.43 6.12 10.33
CA LEU A 70 3.43 7.28 11.23
C LEU A 70 4.50 7.13 12.32
N GLU A 71 4.65 5.92 12.88
CA GLU A 71 5.61 5.65 13.95
C GLU A 71 7.06 5.60 13.45
N ASN A 72 7.35 4.92 12.33
CA ASN A 72 8.72 4.62 11.94
C ASN A 72 9.04 4.65 10.45
N GLY A 73 8.02 4.75 9.59
CA GLY A 73 8.16 4.87 8.13
C GLY A 73 8.58 3.60 7.39
N ARG A 74 9.02 2.53 8.05
CA ARG A 74 9.57 1.35 7.37
C ARG A 74 8.51 0.60 6.59
N VAL A 75 8.79 0.33 5.31
CA VAL A 75 7.87 -0.40 4.42
C VAL A 75 8.62 -1.32 3.46
N THR A 76 7.99 -2.43 3.16
CA THR A 76 8.43 -3.35 2.10
C THR A 76 7.26 -3.65 1.19
N PHE A 77 7.47 -3.51 -0.12
CA PHE A 77 6.55 -4.02 -1.14
C PHE A 77 7.12 -5.29 -1.73
N MET A 78 6.25 -6.28 -1.99
CA MET A 78 6.65 -7.52 -2.64
C MET A 78 5.71 -7.84 -3.81
N PHE A 79 6.32 -8.20 -4.92
CA PHE A 79 5.66 -8.63 -6.15
C PHE A 79 6.16 -10.03 -6.52
N CYS A 80 5.24 -10.90 -6.91
CA CYS A 80 5.55 -12.28 -7.30
C CYS A 80 5.06 -12.54 -8.72
N ALA A 81 5.90 -13.19 -9.54
CA ALA A 81 5.47 -13.73 -10.82
C ALA A 81 4.65 -15.00 -10.58
N PHE A 82 3.33 -14.92 -10.75
CA PHE A 82 2.45 -16.10 -10.72
C PHE A 82 2.31 -16.77 -12.08
N ASN A 83 2.85 -16.17 -13.13
CA ASN A 83 2.94 -16.73 -14.49
C ASN A 83 4.26 -16.34 -15.15
N GLY A 84 4.60 -16.99 -16.26
CA GLY A 84 5.82 -16.73 -17.01
C GLY A 84 7.10 -17.11 -16.24
N ALA A 85 8.18 -16.36 -16.45
CA ALA A 85 9.45 -16.62 -15.77
C ALA A 85 9.38 -16.30 -14.28
N PRO A 86 9.86 -17.19 -13.40
CA PRO A 86 9.76 -17.02 -11.95
C PRO A 86 10.60 -15.82 -11.50
N ASN A 87 10.00 -14.96 -10.71
CA ASN A 87 10.67 -13.80 -10.12
C ASN A 87 9.92 -13.35 -8.85
N ILE A 88 10.65 -12.93 -7.85
CA ILE A 88 10.14 -12.15 -6.73
C ILE A 88 10.93 -10.84 -6.71
N LEU A 89 10.22 -9.72 -6.72
CA LEU A 89 10.78 -8.38 -6.57
C LEU A 89 10.34 -7.79 -5.23
N ARG A 90 11.28 -7.22 -4.49
CA ARG A 90 11.00 -6.46 -3.27
C ARG A 90 11.54 -5.06 -3.39
N LEU A 91 10.74 -4.09 -2.95
CA LEU A 91 11.13 -2.71 -2.76
C LEU A 91 11.15 -2.44 -1.26
N PHE A 92 12.26 -1.93 -0.75
CA PHE A 92 12.42 -1.52 0.63
C PHE A 92 12.60 -0.01 0.68
N GLY A 93 12.02 0.65 1.67
CA GLY A 93 12.12 2.09 1.77
C GLY A 93 11.40 2.67 2.97
N THR A 94 11.21 3.99 2.90
CA THR A 94 10.51 4.77 3.92
C THR A 94 9.24 5.36 3.31
N GLY A 95 8.11 5.05 3.92
CA GLY A 95 6.79 5.49 3.46
C GLY A 95 6.16 6.52 4.38
N ARG A 96 5.18 7.21 3.84
CA ARG A 96 4.29 8.12 4.56
C ARG A 96 2.87 8.03 4.03
N THR A 97 1.92 8.45 4.84
CA THR A 97 0.51 8.58 4.46
C THR A 97 0.21 10.01 4.05
N ILE A 98 -0.62 10.17 3.02
CA ILE A 98 -1.20 11.45 2.60
C ILE A 98 -2.72 11.32 2.72
N LEU A 99 -3.35 12.25 3.43
CA LEU A 99 -4.81 12.32 3.60
C LEU A 99 -5.45 13.24 2.58
N PRO A 100 -6.74 13.04 2.24
CA PRO A 100 -7.52 14.05 1.55
C PRO A 100 -7.50 15.37 2.34
N GLY A 101 -7.08 16.46 1.71
CA GLY A 101 -6.90 17.76 2.38
C GLY A 101 -5.45 18.14 2.67
N ASP A 102 -4.52 17.19 2.66
CA ASP A 102 -3.09 17.51 2.71
C ASP A 102 -2.65 18.29 1.45
N ALA A 103 -1.69 19.19 1.62
CA ALA A 103 -1.18 20.03 0.53
C ALA A 103 -0.67 19.22 -0.68
N ASP A 104 -0.14 18.04 -0.42
CA ASP A 104 0.42 17.14 -1.44
C ASP A 104 -0.64 16.27 -2.13
N TRP A 105 -1.88 16.21 -1.62
CA TRP A 105 -2.90 15.26 -2.08
C TRP A 105 -3.08 15.28 -3.60
N SER A 106 -3.35 16.46 -4.18
CA SER A 106 -3.62 16.59 -5.62
C SER A 106 -2.44 16.17 -6.47
N ALA A 107 -1.21 16.46 -6.04
CA ALA A 107 0.01 16.11 -6.78
C ALA A 107 0.19 14.60 -6.95
N TYR A 108 -0.30 13.80 -5.99
CA TYR A 108 -0.27 12.34 -6.07
C TYR A 108 -1.57 11.75 -6.63
N ALA A 109 -2.74 12.29 -6.25
CA ALA A 109 -4.04 11.79 -6.70
C ALA A 109 -4.17 11.83 -8.23
N ASP A 110 -3.66 12.89 -8.89
CA ASP A 110 -3.69 13.04 -10.35
C ASP A 110 -2.86 11.98 -11.11
N ARG A 111 -1.96 11.30 -10.42
CA ARG A 111 -1.06 10.27 -10.98
C ARG A 111 -1.50 8.83 -10.67
N LEU A 112 -2.53 8.67 -9.85
CA LEU A 112 -3.01 7.39 -9.34
C LEU A 112 -4.43 7.10 -9.84
N PRO A 113 -4.87 5.82 -9.85
CA PRO A 113 -6.25 5.50 -10.23
C PRO A 113 -7.25 6.06 -9.23
N THR A 114 -8.39 6.54 -9.72
CA THR A 114 -9.52 6.91 -8.88
C THR A 114 -10.31 5.65 -8.52
N LEU A 115 -10.32 5.30 -7.23
CA LEU A 115 -11.05 4.13 -6.72
C LEU A 115 -12.10 4.57 -5.68
N PRO A 116 -13.32 4.02 -5.74
CA PRO A 116 -14.36 4.30 -4.74
C PRO A 116 -13.89 3.94 -3.32
N GLY A 117 -14.17 4.80 -2.37
CA GLY A 117 -13.80 4.56 -0.97
C GLY A 117 -12.30 4.73 -0.66
N THR A 118 -11.56 5.42 -1.52
CA THR A 118 -10.18 5.86 -1.21
C THR A 118 -10.17 6.65 0.08
N ARG A 119 -9.36 6.24 1.06
CA ARG A 119 -9.21 6.94 2.34
C ARG A 119 -7.91 7.73 2.44
N GLN A 120 -6.87 7.28 1.78
CA GLN A 120 -5.52 7.85 1.85
C GLN A 120 -4.67 7.37 0.68
N ILE A 121 -3.55 8.03 0.46
CA ILE A 121 -2.49 7.59 -0.45
C ILE A 121 -1.28 7.24 0.39
N ILE A 122 -0.65 6.10 0.09
CA ILE A 122 0.64 5.72 0.66
C ILE A 122 1.71 6.00 -0.38
N VAL A 123 2.69 6.80 0.00
CA VAL A 123 3.88 7.11 -0.81
C VAL A 123 5.11 6.54 -0.13
N ALA A 124 6.05 6.00 -0.89
CA ALA A 124 7.31 5.49 -0.35
C ALA A 124 8.50 5.86 -1.22
N SER A 125 9.53 6.40 -0.57
CA SER A 125 10.87 6.52 -1.14
C SER A 125 11.59 5.18 -1.01
N ILE A 126 12.10 4.68 -2.12
CA ILE A 126 12.75 3.36 -2.23
C ILE A 126 14.25 3.53 -2.24
N ASP A 127 14.93 2.90 -1.30
CA ASP A 127 16.40 2.92 -1.15
C ASP A 127 17.05 1.59 -1.52
N ARG A 128 16.24 0.52 -1.66
CA ARG A 128 16.74 -0.80 -2.02
C ARG A 128 15.71 -1.60 -2.80
N VAL A 129 16.15 -2.15 -3.91
CA VAL A 129 15.40 -3.09 -4.75
C VAL A 129 16.10 -4.43 -4.74
N GLN A 130 15.35 -5.52 -4.52
CA GLN A 130 15.93 -6.86 -4.47
C GLN A 130 15.10 -7.86 -5.29
N THR A 131 15.77 -8.58 -6.19
CA THR A 131 15.17 -9.72 -6.91
C THR A 131 15.51 -11.03 -6.21
N SER A 132 14.64 -12.02 -6.35
CA SER A 132 14.87 -13.41 -5.92
C SER A 132 14.33 -14.37 -6.98
N CYS A 133 14.81 -15.62 -6.99
CA CYS A 133 14.49 -16.56 -8.05
C CYS A 133 13.00 -16.94 -8.18
N GLY A 134 12.21 -16.86 -7.12
CA GLY A 134 10.78 -17.17 -7.16
C GLY A 134 10.44 -18.62 -7.50
N PHE A 135 11.38 -19.56 -7.46
CA PHE A 135 11.20 -20.96 -7.91
C PHE A 135 10.14 -21.74 -7.12
N ALA A 136 9.83 -21.30 -5.90
CA ALA A 136 8.78 -21.90 -5.07
C ALA A 136 7.43 -21.17 -5.18
N VAL A 137 7.34 -20.09 -5.95
CA VAL A 137 6.06 -19.40 -6.21
C VAL A 137 5.26 -20.27 -7.21
N PRO A 138 4.04 -20.69 -6.86
CA PRO A 138 3.24 -21.53 -7.75
C PRO A 138 2.72 -20.73 -8.95
N TYR A 139 2.42 -21.43 -10.03
CA TYR A 139 1.63 -20.85 -11.12
C TYR A 139 0.19 -20.64 -10.65
N MET A 140 -0.36 -19.46 -11.01
CA MET A 140 -1.75 -19.10 -10.73
C MET A 140 -2.33 -18.35 -11.93
N ASP A 141 -3.53 -18.72 -12.36
CA ASP A 141 -4.25 -18.02 -13.41
C ASP A 141 -5.02 -16.83 -12.83
N TYR A 142 -4.74 -15.65 -13.36
CA TYR A 142 -5.51 -14.46 -13.03
C TYR A 142 -6.82 -14.44 -13.82
N VAL A 143 -7.94 -14.47 -13.14
CA VAL A 143 -9.27 -14.49 -13.77
C VAL A 143 -9.79 -13.08 -13.97
N LYS A 144 -9.89 -12.29 -12.88
CA LYS A 144 -10.36 -10.90 -12.89
C LYS A 144 -10.15 -10.23 -11.52
N PRO A 145 -10.21 -8.89 -11.41
CA PRO A 145 -10.26 -8.23 -10.12
C PRO A 145 -11.57 -8.55 -9.38
N ARG A 146 -11.58 -8.38 -8.06
CA ARG A 146 -12.82 -8.38 -7.27
C ARG A 146 -13.35 -6.96 -7.18
N GLU A 147 -14.58 -6.74 -7.55
CA GLU A 147 -15.27 -5.44 -7.48
C GLU A 147 -15.91 -5.20 -6.11
N THR A 148 -16.00 -6.24 -5.27
CA THR A 148 -16.73 -6.26 -4.00
C THR A 148 -16.40 -5.07 -3.08
N LEU A 149 -15.14 -4.62 -3.01
CA LEU A 149 -14.75 -3.49 -2.16
C LEU A 149 -15.23 -2.16 -2.74
N CYS A 150 -15.16 -1.98 -4.05
CA CYS A 150 -15.72 -0.81 -4.73
C CYS A 150 -17.23 -0.74 -4.58
N ASP A 151 -17.94 -1.85 -4.87
CA ASP A 151 -19.39 -1.95 -4.73
C ASP A 151 -19.85 -1.64 -3.30
N TRP A 152 -19.09 -2.17 -2.31
CA TRP A 152 -19.37 -1.88 -0.89
C TRP A 152 -19.18 -0.41 -0.58
N ALA A 153 -18.11 0.21 -1.05
CA ALA A 153 -17.82 1.61 -0.81
C ALA A 153 -18.87 2.53 -1.46
N GLU A 154 -19.23 2.27 -2.72
CA GLU A 154 -20.27 3.01 -3.44
C GLU A 154 -21.63 2.89 -2.75
N LYS A 155 -22.03 1.66 -2.37
CA LYS A 155 -23.29 1.42 -1.67
C LYS A 155 -23.34 2.10 -0.30
N LYS A 156 -22.20 2.18 0.39
CA LYS A 156 -22.12 2.80 1.72
C LYS A 156 -22.25 4.33 1.63
N GLY A 157 -21.70 4.93 0.61
CA GLY A 157 -21.65 6.38 0.41
C GLY A 157 -20.61 7.07 1.28
N GLU A 158 -20.16 8.28 0.87
CA GLU A 158 -19.00 8.93 1.49
C GLU A 158 -19.22 9.29 2.96
N ASP A 159 -20.38 9.83 3.35
CA ASP A 159 -20.65 10.20 4.75
C ASP A 159 -20.55 8.99 5.69
N ALA A 160 -21.09 7.84 5.26
CA ALA A 160 -21.01 6.62 6.05
C ALA A 160 -19.60 5.99 6.02
N LEU A 161 -18.82 6.22 4.97
CA LEU A 161 -17.40 5.82 4.92
C LEU A 161 -16.56 6.68 5.85
N VAL A 162 -16.80 7.98 5.94
CA VAL A 162 -16.16 8.87 6.92
C VAL A 162 -16.44 8.36 8.33
N THR A 163 -17.69 8.15 8.68
CA THR A 163 -18.09 7.59 10.00
C THR A 163 -17.35 6.27 10.28
N TYR A 164 -17.32 5.36 9.30
CA TYR A 164 -16.64 4.07 9.43
C TYR A 164 -15.13 4.21 9.68
N ARG A 165 -14.46 5.14 8.99
CA ARG A 165 -13.03 5.43 9.18
C ARG A 165 -12.76 5.95 10.59
N HIS A 166 -13.64 6.81 11.13
CA HIS A 166 -13.55 7.32 12.49
C HIS A 166 -13.75 6.24 13.55
N GLU A 167 -14.58 5.24 13.29
CA GLU A 167 -14.81 4.13 14.22
C GLU A 167 -13.72 3.05 14.15
N LYS A 168 -13.15 2.79 12.96
CA LYS A 168 -12.35 1.59 12.69
C LYS A 168 -10.90 1.86 12.26
N ASN A 169 -10.57 3.08 11.84
CA ASN A 169 -9.28 3.36 11.23
C ASN A 169 -8.42 4.40 11.97
N VAL A 170 -8.81 4.80 13.15
CA VAL A 170 -8.10 5.79 13.98
C VAL A 170 -6.92 5.21 14.75
N ARG A 171 -6.91 3.89 14.96
CA ARG A 171 -5.84 3.15 15.63
C ARG A 171 -5.57 1.81 14.94
N SER A 172 -4.34 1.29 15.14
CA SER A 172 -3.96 -0.08 14.76
C SER A 172 -4.48 -1.11 15.77
N ILE A 173 -4.28 -2.40 15.50
CA ILE A 173 -4.58 -3.48 16.46
C ILE A 173 -3.70 -3.40 17.72
N ASP A 174 -2.53 -2.78 17.63
CA ASP A 174 -1.60 -2.53 18.75
C ASP A 174 -1.83 -1.15 19.38
N ASP A 175 -2.98 -0.53 19.12
CA ASP A 175 -3.39 0.78 19.64
C ASP A 175 -2.49 1.97 19.23
N LEU A 176 -1.68 1.81 18.19
CA LEU A 176 -0.90 2.90 17.63
C LEU A 176 -1.83 3.90 16.90
N PRO A 177 -1.59 5.22 17.03
CA PRO A 177 -2.37 6.22 16.30
C PRO A 177 -2.14 6.10 14.80
N THR A 178 -3.14 6.52 14.03
CA THR A 178 -3.03 6.68 12.57
C THR A 178 -3.12 8.16 12.21
N PRO A 179 -2.65 8.59 11.02
CA PRO A 179 -2.88 9.96 10.55
C PRO A 179 -4.35 10.38 10.55
N ILE A 180 -5.29 9.47 10.24
CA ILE A 180 -6.73 9.74 10.35
C ILE A 180 -7.12 10.04 11.80
N GLY A 181 -6.59 9.28 12.77
CA GLY A 181 -6.86 9.51 14.19
C GLY A 181 -6.28 10.82 14.70
N GLU A 182 -5.06 11.19 14.24
CA GLU A 182 -4.43 12.46 14.60
C GLU A 182 -5.17 13.67 14.00
N ALA A 183 -5.61 13.57 12.75
CA ALA A 183 -6.39 14.64 12.11
C ALA A 183 -7.68 14.92 12.87
N LEU A 184 -8.43 13.88 13.25
CA LEU A 184 -9.64 14.02 14.05
C LEU A 184 -9.40 14.65 15.43
N ALA A 185 -8.30 14.32 16.09
CA ALA A 185 -7.96 14.89 17.38
C ALA A 185 -7.62 16.39 17.32
N GLN A 186 -7.30 16.92 16.14
CA GLN A 186 -7.02 18.34 15.91
C GLN A 186 -8.27 19.18 15.57
N GLU A 187 -9.36 18.52 15.14
CA GLU A 187 -10.62 19.16 14.76
C GLU A 187 -11.58 19.35 15.96
N GLY A 188 -11.35 18.68 17.09
CA GLY A 188 -12.18 18.71 18.32
C GLY A 188 -11.55 19.48 19.44
#